data_a62c5f5e0d690fbba341613803b8ce2e
#
_entry.id   a62c5f5e0d690fbba341613803b8ce2e
#
_cell.length_a   1.000
_cell.length_b   1.000
_cell.length_c   1.000
_cell.angle_alpha   90.00
_cell.angle_beta   90.00
_cell.angle_gamma   90.00
#
_symmetry.space_group_name_H-M   'P 1'
#
loop_
_entity.id
_entity.type
_entity.pdbx_description
1 polymer ?
#
loop_
_entity_poly.entity_id
_entity_poly.type
_entity_poly.pdbx_seq_one_letter_code
_entity_poly.pdbx_strand_id
1 'polypeptide(L)' 'VIEFVLAVYMGGTLINQTQRFEDMDRCLYFAEKLSKQRPVPIGNGETRKIIAVCKPVNK' A
#
# COMPACT_ATOMS: atom_id res chain seq x y z
N VAL A 1 -11.01 -18.33 -6.84
CA VAL A 1 -10.42 -17.16 -7.52
C VAL A 1 -9.59 -16.37 -6.52
N ILE A 2 -8.38 -16.00 -6.93
CA ILE A 2 -7.48 -15.24 -6.06
C ILE A 2 -7.56 -13.77 -6.44
N GLU A 3 -7.77 -12.94 -5.45
CA GLU A 3 -7.71 -11.49 -5.60
C GLU A 3 -6.51 -10.97 -4.84
N PHE A 4 -6.03 -9.81 -5.25
CA PHE A 4 -4.91 -9.15 -4.58
C PHE A 4 -5.42 -7.90 -3.89
N VAL A 5 -5.16 -7.80 -2.59
CA VAL A 5 -5.57 -6.64 -1.80
C VAL A 5 -4.35 -5.76 -1.59
N LEU A 6 -4.50 -4.49 -1.94
CA LEU A 6 -3.46 -3.50 -1.74
C LEU A 6 -3.56 -2.97 -0.32
N ALA A 7 -2.58 -3.30 0.49
CA ALA A 7 -2.49 -2.82 1.87
C ALA A 7 -1.47 -1.70 1.96
N VAL A 8 -1.88 -0.57 2.51
CA VAL A 8 -1.03 0.61 2.63
C VAL A 8 -0.74 0.86 4.10
N TYR A 9 0.54 0.94 4.43
CA TYR A 9 0.99 1.19 5.80
C TYR A 9 1.70 2.53 5.88
N MET A 10 1.49 3.23 6.97
CA MET A 10 2.21 4.47 7.26
C MET A 10 2.84 4.35 8.65
N GLY A 11 4.18 4.34 8.69
CA GLY A 11 4.90 4.22 9.95
C GLY A 11 4.59 2.93 10.70
N GLY A 12 4.33 1.84 9.97
CA GLY A 12 4.01 0.56 10.58
C GLY A 12 2.54 0.36 10.89
N THR A 13 1.70 1.37 10.64
CA THR A 13 0.27 1.31 10.90
C THR A 13 -0.50 1.15 9.60
N LEU A 14 -1.41 0.18 9.56
CA LEU A 14 -2.25 -0.04 8.39
C LEU A 14 -3.27 1.09 8.27
N ILE A 15 -3.23 1.82 7.16
CA ILE A 15 -4.13 2.95 6.94
C ILE A 15 -5.17 2.69 5.87
N ASN A 16 -4.93 1.73 4.99
CA ASN A 16 -5.88 1.44 3.91
C ASN A 16 -5.64 0.03 3.40
N GLN A 17 -6.72 -0.73 3.20
CA GLN A 17 -6.65 -2.02 2.53
C GLN A 17 -7.95 -2.33 1.81
N THR A 18 -8.58 -1.31 1.25
CA THR A 18 -9.88 -1.47 0.60
C THR A 18 -9.79 -1.76 -0.88
N GLN A 19 -8.65 -1.49 -1.51
CA GLN A 19 -8.50 -1.69 -2.94
C GLN A 19 -8.19 -3.13 -3.27
N ARG A 20 -8.92 -3.68 -4.23
CA ARG A 20 -8.75 -5.05 -4.69
C ARG A 20 -8.47 -5.08 -6.18
N PHE A 21 -7.60 -5.98 -6.58
CA PHE A 21 -7.21 -6.14 -7.97
C PHE A 21 -7.29 -7.60 -8.35
N GLU A 22 -7.75 -7.88 -9.54
CA GLU A 22 -7.77 -9.25 -10.06
C GLU A 22 -6.40 -9.63 -10.64
N ASP A 23 -5.63 -8.63 -11.07
CA ASP A 23 -4.31 -8.85 -11.66
C ASP A 23 -3.21 -8.45 -10.68
N MET A 24 -2.25 -9.35 -10.52
CA MET A 24 -1.09 -9.08 -9.68
C MET A 24 -0.27 -7.91 -10.21
N ASP A 25 -0.14 -7.81 -11.54
CA ASP A 25 0.63 -6.74 -12.16
C ASP A 25 0.08 -5.37 -11.81
N ARG A 26 -1.24 -5.23 -11.81
CA ARG A 26 -1.87 -3.96 -11.46
C ARG A 26 -1.67 -3.62 -9.99
N CYS A 27 -1.81 -4.60 -9.12
CA CYS A 27 -1.58 -4.39 -7.70
C CYS A 27 -0.14 -3.97 -7.43
N LEU A 28 0.82 -4.64 -8.06
CA LEU A 28 2.23 -4.30 -7.91
C LEU A 28 2.53 -2.92 -8.45
N TYR A 29 1.89 -2.53 -9.55
CA TYR A 29 2.06 -1.21 -10.13
C TYR A 29 1.68 -0.11 -9.14
N PHE A 30 0.51 -0.23 -8.53
CA PHE A 30 0.06 0.76 -7.54
C PHE A 30 0.89 0.69 -6.26
N ALA A 31 1.26 -0.51 -5.83
CA ALA A 31 2.12 -0.66 -4.66
C ALA A 31 3.45 0.02 -4.87
N GLU A 32 4.05 -0.15 -6.04
CA GLU A 32 5.32 0.49 -6.37
C GLU A 32 5.19 2.00 -6.39
N LYS A 33 4.12 2.53 -7.00
CA LYS A 33 3.90 3.97 -7.05
C LYS A 33 3.76 4.55 -5.67
N LEU A 34 3.00 3.90 -4.80
CA LEU A 34 2.79 4.39 -3.44
C LEU A 34 4.08 4.31 -2.63
N SER A 35 4.85 3.25 -2.81
CA SER A 35 6.10 3.08 -2.08
C SER A 35 7.18 4.08 -2.49
N LYS A 36 7.08 4.62 -3.70
CA LYS A 36 8.04 5.62 -4.20
C LYS A 36 7.65 7.05 -3.86
N GLN A 37 6.51 7.25 -3.23
CA GLN A 37 6.10 8.60 -2.84
C GLN A 37 7.01 9.15 -1.75
N ARG A 38 7.07 10.48 -1.70
CA ARG A 38 7.86 11.14 -0.67
C ARG A 38 7.25 10.87 0.70
N PRO A 39 8.09 10.79 1.75
CA PRO A 39 7.57 10.66 3.11
C PRO A 39 6.57 11.76 3.44
N VAL A 40 5.50 11.40 4.13
CA VAL A 40 4.45 12.34 4.49
C VAL A 40 4.83 13.06 5.77
N PRO A 41 4.84 14.40 5.78
CA PRO A 41 5.11 15.14 7.02
C PRO A 41 3.94 14.99 7.99
N ILE A 42 4.23 14.67 9.24
CA ILE A 42 3.22 14.50 10.28
C ILE A 42 3.26 15.59 11.32
N GLY A 43 4.13 16.58 11.15
CA GLY A 43 4.31 17.66 12.09
C GLY A 43 5.58 17.48 12.92
N ASN A 44 5.96 18.52 13.67
CA ASN A 44 7.15 18.52 14.53
C ASN A 44 8.44 18.13 13.79
N GLY A 45 8.49 18.35 12.47
CA GLY A 45 9.66 17.99 11.68
C GLY A 45 9.82 16.52 11.39
N GLU A 46 8.85 15.70 11.79
CA GLU A 46 8.91 14.27 11.53
C GLU A 46 8.18 13.90 10.24
N THR A 47 8.64 12.84 9.60
CA THR A 47 8.00 12.28 8.41
C THR A 47 7.78 10.80 8.58
N ARG A 48 6.76 10.28 7.90
CA ARG A 48 6.49 8.84 7.90
C ARG A 48 6.50 8.32 6.48
N LYS A 49 7.15 7.18 6.31
CA LYS A 49 7.25 6.55 5.00
C LYS A 49 6.01 5.71 4.74
N ILE A 50 5.51 5.77 3.52
CA ILE A 50 4.38 4.95 3.09
C ILE A 50 4.92 3.67 2.47
N ILE A 51 4.40 2.54 2.91
CA ILE A 51 4.74 1.23 2.37
C ILE A 51 3.45 0.58 1.89
N ALA A 52 3.46 0.12 0.65
CA ALA A 52 2.31 -0.57 0.08
C ALA A 52 2.71 -1.99 -0.30
N VAL A 53 1.87 -2.95 0.04
CA VAL A 53 2.12 -4.35 -0.27
C VAL A 53 0.87 -4.97 -0.88
N CYS A 54 1.07 -5.97 -1.73
CA CYS A 54 -0.01 -6.73 -2.33
C CYS A 54 -0.12 -8.07 -1.61
N LYS A 55 -1.32 -8.38 -1.12
CA LYS A 55 -1.56 -9.63 -0.43
C LYS A 55 -2.54 -10.48 -1.23
N PRO A 56 -2.22 -11.73 -1.53
CA PRO A 56 -3.18 -12.61 -2.18
C PRO A 56 -4.27 -13.02 -1.19
N VAL A 57 -5.51 -12.95 -1.65
CA VAL A 57 -6.66 -13.35 -0.85
C VAL A 57 -7.51 -14.30 -1.66
N ASN A 58 -7.87 -15.41 -1.07
CA ASN A 58 -8.74 -16.37 -1.74
C ASN A 58 -10.18 -15.93 -1.55
N LYS A 59 -10.84 -15.69 -2.68
CA LYS A 59 -12.22 -15.23 -2.65
C LYS A 59 -13.18 -16.40 -2.57
#